data_63a72fb88e3f4b62f0e409e4eb0b237a
#
_entry.id   63a72fb88e3f4b62f0e409e4eb0b237a
#
_cell.length_a   1.000
_cell.length_b   1.000
_cell.length_c   1.000
_cell.angle_alpha   90.00
_cell.angle_beta   90.00
_cell.angle_gamma   90.00
#
_symmetry.space_group_name_H-M   'P 1'
#
loop_
_entity.id
_entity.type
_entity.pdbx_description
1 polymer ?
#
loop_
_entity_poly.entity_id
_entity_poly.type
_entity_poly.pdbx_seq_one_letter_code
_entity_poly.pdbx_strand_id
1 'polypeptide(L)'
;RQLEEIIHYIGSLAKGGPTIVAGDFNDWRNRVSAPMKAAGFNEVFEMLTGSPAKTFPSIKPILPMDRIYVRGLKIHSATVLHEWLKLSDHLGITAELEIE
;
A
#
# COMPACT_ATOMS: atom_id res chain seq x y z
N ARG A 1 -20.25 2.75 -5.13
CA ARG A 1 -19.60 1.46 -5.06
C ARG A 1 -18.84 1.30 -3.74
N GLN A 2 -18.75 0.09 -3.22
CA GLN A 2 -18.19 -0.15 -1.89
C GLN A 2 -16.75 0.38 -1.72
N LEU A 3 -15.89 0.14 -2.69
CA LEU A 3 -14.50 0.60 -2.62
C LEU A 3 -14.43 2.12 -2.55
N GLU A 4 -15.18 2.80 -3.40
CA GLU A 4 -15.19 4.26 -3.43
C GLU A 4 -15.73 4.83 -2.13
N GLU A 5 -16.72 4.18 -1.54
CA GLU A 5 -17.29 4.59 -0.25
C GLU A 5 -16.28 4.44 0.87
N ILE A 6 -15.51 3.34 0.86
CA ILE A 6 -14.47 3.11 1.85
C ILE A 6 -13.38 4.18 1.74
N ILE A 7 -12.93 4.48 0.54
CA ILE A 7 -11.90 5.48 0.31
C ILE A 7 -12.39 6.86 0.74
N HIS A 8 -13.62 7.20 0.43
CA HIS A 8 -14.22 8.46 0.83
C HIS A 8 -14.29 8.56 2.37
N TYR A 9 -14.70 7.48 3.02
CA TYR A 9 -14.78 7.43 4.47
C TYR A 9 -13.42 7.63 5.12
N ILE A 10 -12.39 6.93 4.63
CA ILE A 10 -11.02 7.06 5.12
C ILE A 10 -10.55 8.51 4.96
N GLY A 11 -10.79 9.10 3.80
CA GLY A 11 -10.43 10.49 3.54
C GLY A 11 -11.10 11.45 4.50
N SER A 12 -12.37 11.24 4.81
CA SER A 12 -13.10 12.11 5.72
C SER A 12 -12.60 11.99 7.17
N LEU A 13 -12.23 10.78 7.60
CA LEU A 13 -11.70 10.58 8.94
C LEU A 13 -10.36 11.29 9.13
N ALA A 14 -9.52 11.23 8.12
CA ALA A 14 -8.15 11.75 8.24
C ALA A 14 -8.06 13.27 8.19
N LYS A 15 -8.93 13.94 7.45
CA LYS A 15 -9.02 15.40 7.34
C LYS A 15 -7.67 16.11 7.19
N GLY A 16 -6.81 15.56 6.32
CA GLY A 16 -5.51 16.15 6.05
C GLY A 16 -4.41 15.82 7.04
N GLY A 17 -4.71 15.11 8.12
CA GLY A 17 -3.68 14.64 9.03
C GLY A 17 -2.87 13.49 8.45
N PRO A 18 -1.68 13.19 9.02
CA PRO A 18 -0.88 12.06 8.59
C PRO A 18 -1.68 10.76 8.70
N THR A 19 -1.71 9.99 7.60
CA THR A 19 -2.57 8.81 7.53
C THR A 19 -1.86 7.68 6.81
N ILE A 20 -1.99 6.47 7.34
CA ILE A 20 -1.48 5.25 6.73
C ILE A 20 -2.63 4.28 6.55
N VAL A 21 -2.79 3.73 5.34
CA VAL A 21 -3.74 2.67 5.05
C VAL A 21 -2.95 1.51 4.47
N ALA A 22 -2.83 0.42 5.21
CA ALA A 22 -1.98 -0.69 4.80
C ALA A 22 -2.72 -2.02 4.95
N GLY A 23 -2.37 -2.99 4.10
CA GLY A 23 -2.90 -4.33 4.18
C GLY A 23 -3.00 -5.01 2.84
N ASP A 24 -3.74 -6.13 2.81
CA ASP A 24 -4.02 -6.87 1.59
C ASP A 24 -5.25 -6.25 0.93
N PHE A 25 -5.01 -5.57 -0.19
CA PHE A 25 -6.08 -4.93 -0.97
C PHE A 25 -6.66 -5.87 -2.01
N ASN A 26 -6.06 -7.07 -2.16
CA ASN A 26 -6.46 -8.04 -3.18
C ASN A 26 -6.51 -7.38 -4.57
N ASP A 27 -5.60 -6.47 -4.84
CA ASP A 27 -5.67 -5.57 -6.00
C ASP A 27 -4.63 -5.94 -7.06
N TRP A 28 -4.64 -7.18 -7.50
CA TRP A 28 -3.67 -7.65 -8.50
C TRP A 28 -3.83 -6.95 -9.86
N ARG A 29 -4.97 -6.32 -10.11
CA ARG A 29 -5.22 -5.54 -11.32
C ARG A 29 -4.87 -4.06 -11.16
N ASN A 30 -4.40 -3.67 -9.99
CA ASN A 30 -4.03 -2.29 -9.68
C ASN A 30 -5.16 -1.29 -9.92
N ARG A 31 -6.36 -1.60 -9.44
CA ARG A 31 -7.54 -0.74 -9.61
C ARG A 31 -7.72 0.26 -8.48
N VAL A 32 -7.06 0.03 -7.34
CA VAL A 32 -7.21 0.87 -6.16
C VAL A 32 -6.32 2.10 -6.22
N SER A 33 -5.22 2.04 -6.96
CA SER A 33 -4.19 3.08 -6.96
C SER A 33 -4.74 4.44 -7.38
N ALA A 34 -5.48 4.52 -8.48
CA ALA A 34 -5.99 5.78 -8.99
C ALA A 34 -6.98 6.46 -8.03
N PRO A 35 -8.00 5.76 -7.50
CA PRO A 35 -8.89 6.41 -6.53
C PRO A 35 -8.20 6.77 -5.22
N MET A 36 -7.22 6.00 -4.76
CA MET A 36 -6.43 6.37 -3.58
C MET A 36 -5.62 7.63 -3.84
N LYS A 37 -5.00 7.73 -5.01
CA LYS A 37 -4.25 8.90 -5.40
C LYS A 37 -5.15 10.13 -5.47
N ALA A 38 -6.35 9.98 -6.02
CA ALA A 38 -7.33 11.07 -6.08
C ALA A 38 -7.72 11.55 -4.68
N ALA A 39 -7.66 10.67 -3.67
CA ALA A 39 -7.93 11.02 -2.28
C ALA A 39 -6.69 11.57 -1.55
N GLY A 40 -5.58 11.77 -2.26
CA GLY A 40 -4.37 12.35 -1.70
C GLY A 40 -3.36 11.35 -1.16
N PHE A 41 -3.58 10.06 -1.40
CA PHE A 41 -2.66 9.00 -0.94
C PHE A 41 -1.65 8.63 -2.01
N ASN A 42 -0.46 8.24 -1.58
CA ASN A 42 0.56 7.67 -2.44
C ASN A 42 0.92 6.29 -1.91
N GLU A 43 1.09 5.33 -2.82
CA GLU A 43 1.53 3.99 -2.45
C GLU A 43 3.05 3.98 -2.36
N VAL A 44 3.57 3.43 -1.26
CA VAL A 44 4.98 3.55 -0.90
C VAL A 44 5.91 2.96 -1.97
N PHE A 45 5.66 1.73 -2.40
CA PHE A 45 6.53 1.09 -3.41
C PHE A 45 6.37 1.72 -4.78
N GLU A 46 5.17 2.14 -5.14
CA GLU A 46 4.93 2.83 -6.39
C GLU A 46 5.74 4.14 -6.45
N MET A 47 5.80 4.87 -5.35
CA MET A 47 6.58 6.11 -5.28
C MET A 47 8.07 5.86 -5.36
N LEU A 48 8.57 4.78 -4.75
CA LEU A 48 10.01 4.50 -4.70
C LEU A 48 10.51 3.76 -5.93
N THR A 49 9.71 2.90 -6.53
CA THR A 49 10.17 2.00 -7.59
C THR A 49 9.39 2.11 -8.90
N GLY A 50 8.27 2.81 -8.89
CA GLY A 50 7.41 2.96 -10.08
C GLY A 50 6.27 1.97 -10.15
N SER A 51 6.25 0.95 -9.28
CA SER A 51 5.15 -0.03 -9.27
C SER A 51 4.99 -0.63 -7.88
N PRO A 52 3.77 -1.14 -7.53
CA PRO A 52 3.55 -1.79 -6.26
C PRO A 52 4.39 -3.05 -6.09
N ALA A 53 4.70 -3.41 -4.84
CA ALA A 53 5.50 -4.59 -4.52
C ALA A 53 4.74 -5.87 -4.86
N LYS A 54 5.41 -6.86 -5.39
CA LYS A 54 4.84 -8.17 -5.65
C LYS A 54 5.00 -9.03 -4.40
N THR A 55 3.88 -9.49 -3.83
CA THR A 55 3.88 -10.14 -2.52
C THR A 55 3.21 -11.50 -2.50
N PHE A 56 2.49 -11.89 -3.54
CA PHE A 56 1.72 -13.13 -3.56
C PHE A 56 1.91 -13.89 -4.87
N PRO A 57 2.00 -15.21 -4.85
CA PRO A 57 2.26 -16.04 -3.66
C PRO A 57 3.71 -15.90 -3.20
N SER A 58 3.97 -16.13 -1.91
CA SER A 58 5.29 -15.86 -1.33
C SER A 58 6.40 -16.69 -1.97
N ILE A 59 6.10 -17.90 -2.42
CA ILE A 59 7.07 -18.78 -3.08
C ILE A 59 7.57 -18.20 -4.41
N LYS A 60 6.66 -17.56 -5.16
CA LYS A 60 6.99 -16.93 -6.44
C LYS A 60 6.15 -15.66 -6.59
N PRO A 61 6.59 -14.56 -5.98
CA PRO A 61 5.76 -13.35 -5.95
C PRO A 61 5.62 -12.72 -7.33
N ILE A 62 4.41 -12.73 -7.85
CA ILE A 62 4.08 -12.18 -9.16
C ILE A 62 2.89 -11.21 -9.11
N LEU A 63 2.11 -11.23 -8.03
CA LEU A 63 0.91 -10.39 -7.90
C LEU A 63 1.08 -9.35 -6.80
N PRO A 64 0.78 -8.08 -7.08
CA PRO A 64 0.92 -6.99 -6.12
C PRO A 64 -0.33 -6.84 -5.25
N MET A 65 -0.48 -7.72 -4.26
CA MET A 65 -1.68 -7.80 -3.44
C MET A 65 -1.67 -6.86 -2.23
N ASP A 66 -0.49 -6.64 -1.67
CA ASP A 66 -0.35 -5.89 -0.42
C ASP A 66 0.19 -4.49 -0.71
N ARG A 67 -0.38 -3.49 -0.06
CA ARG A 67 -0.08 -2.08 -0.32
C ARG A 67 0.08 -1.30 0.97
N ILE A 68 0.89 -0.25 0.91
CA ILE A 68 1.00 0.75 1.97
C ILE A 68 0.72 2.10 1.32
N TYR A 69 -0.43 2.68 1.62
CA TYR A 69 -0.80 4.01 1.14
C TYR A 69 -0.59 5.02 2.25
N VAL A 70 0.02 6.15 1.92
CA VAL A 70 0.31 7.20 2.90
C VAL A 70 -0.16 8.55 2.40
N ARG A 71 -0.54 9.41 3.33
CA ARG A 71 -0.88 10.80 3.07
C ARG A 71 -0.31 11.66 4.19
N GLY A 72 0.37 12.76 3.84
CA GLY A 72 0.96 13.66 4.82
C GLY A 72 2.21 13.11 5.49
N LEU A 73 2.88 12.15 4.85
CA LEU A 73 4.09 11.52 5.38
C LEU A 73 5.15 11.46 4.29
N LYS A 74 6.39 11.64 4.70
CA LYS A 74 7.54 11.49 3.81
C LYS A 74 7.98 10.03 3.81
N ILE A 75 8.20 9.49 2.61
CA ILE A 75 8.61 8.10 2.44
C ILE A 75 10.12 8.05 2.34
N HIS A 76 10.79 7.36 3.25
CA HIS A 76 12.24 7.20 3.23
C HIS A 76 12.66 5.91 2.51
N SER A 77 12.05 4.80 2.87
CA SER A 77 12.41 3.51 2.31
C SER A 77 11.28 2.52 2.50
N ALA A 78 11.36 1.40 1.75
CA ALA A 78 10.41 0.31 1.89
C ALA A 78 11.10 -0.99 1.51
N THR A 79 10.67 -2.09 2.11
CA THR A 79 11.31 -3.39 1.93
C THR A 79 10.27 -4.49 1.87
N VAL A 80 10.49 -5.44 0.95
CA VAL A 80 9.72 -6.68 0.92
C VAL A 80 10.44 -7.71 1.76
N LEU A 81 9.73 -8.33 2.70
CA LEU A 81 10.32 -9.29 3.64
C LEU A 81 10.30 -10.69 3.03
N HIS A 82 11.28 -10.99 2.20
CA HIS A 82 11.41 -12.28 1.52
C HIS A 82 11.60 -13.44 2.49
N GLU A 83 12.11 -13.17 3.66
CA GLU A 83 12.28 -14.19 4.72
C GLU A 83 10.95 -14.76 5.21
N TRP A 84 9.83 -14.10 4.91
CA TRP A 84 8.50 -14.58 5.27
C TRP A 84 8.00 -15.70 4.36
N LEU A 85 8.80 -16.10 3.38
CA LEU A 85 8.47 -17.13 2.42
C LEU A 85 7.87 -18.40 3.06
N LYS A 86 8.38 -18.80 4.23
CA LYS A 86 7.94 -20.01 4.92
C LYS A 86 6.89 -19.74 6.00
N LEU A 87 6.50 -18.47 6.20
CA LEU A 87 5.61 -18.09 7.30
C LEU A 87 4.21 -17.76 6.82
N SER A 88 4.04 -17.37 5.55
CA SER A 88 2.76 -16.90 5.04
C SER A 88 2.70 -17.05 3.52
N ASP A 89 1.46 -17.11 2.98
CA ASP A 89 1.22 -17.09 1.55
C ASP A 89 1.60 -15.76 0.93
N HIS A 90 1.63 -14.69 1.72
CA HIS A 90 2.06 -13.36 1.31
C HIS A 90 3.40 -13.02 1.92
N LEU A 91 4.21 -12.26 1.20
CA LEU A 91 5.40 -11.66 1.78
C LEU A 91 4.98 -10.41 2.54
N GLY A 92 5.59 -10.20 3.71
CA GLY A 92 5.39 -8.96 4.44
C GLY A 92 6.07 -7.79 3.75
N ILE A 93 5.58 -6.58 4.00
CA ILE A 93 6.21 -5.36 3.50
C ILE A 93 6.32 -4.36 4.64
N THR A 94 7.39 -3.58 4.62
CA THR A 94 7.62 -2.54 5.61
C THR A 94 8.02 -1.25 4.92
N ALA A 95 7.87 -0.13 5.65
CA ALA A 95 8.31 1.17 5.16
C ALA A 95 8.80 2.01 6.33
N GLU A 96 9.78 2.87 6.05
CA GLU A 96 10.22 3.90 6.99
C GLU A 96 9.64 5.22 6.52
N LEU A 97 8.91 5.88 7.42
CA LEU A 97 8.16 7.08 7.13
C LEU A 97 8.52 8.16 8.14
N GLU A 98 8.33 9.40 7.75
CA GLU A 98 8.59 10.55 8.61
C GLU A 98 7.41 11.51 8.54
N ILE A 99 7.02 12.08 9.68
CA ILE A 99 5.99 13.12 9.73
C ILE A 99 6.59 14.40 9.17
N GLU A 100 5.91 14.98 8.19
CA GLU A 100 6.36 16.22 7.57
C GLU A 100 6.14 17.43 8.45
#